data_1e82f67fb562eef3d78486d32a9203be
#
_entry.id   1e82f67fb562eef3d78486d32a9203be
#
_cell.length_a   1.000
_cell.length_b   1.000
_cell.length_c   1.000
_cell.angle_alpha   90.00
_cell.angle_beta   90.00
_cell.angle_gamma   90.00
#
_symmetry.space_group_name_H-M   'P 1'
#
loop_
_entity.id
_entity.type
_entity.pdbx_description
1 polymer ?
#
loop_
_entity_poly.entity_id
_entity_poly.type
_entity_poly.pdbx_seq_one_letter_code
_entity_poly.pdbx_strand_id
1 'polypeptide(L)'
;LKKGDSFKAGIINGKQGVATIVSDLDGFDLSFAFDKDKSSLYPLTLIVAQVRPICMKRILREAVSLGVERLILPVSDLGEKSYLESALYKDNEYESILLDGAMQSGFTGVSECILAKNVEEAIMLVDSDEKLLLDNVIGAKALSSLDLNGKSVTLAIGPERGWTERE
;
A
#
# COMPACT_ATOMS: atom_id res chain seq x y z
N LEU A 1 -13.93 -0.24 26.77
CA LEU A 1 -14.62 -1.43 26.27
C LEU A 1 -15.03 -2.29 27.45
N LYS A 2 -16.22 -2.91 27.39
CA LYS A 2 -16.80 -3.77 28.42
C LYS A 2 -17.58 -4.92 27.76
N LYS A 3 -17.98 -5.91 28.55
CA LYS A 3 -18.87 -7.00 28.12
C LYS A 3 -20.10 -6.46 27.41
N GLY A 4 -20.39 -6.99 26.22
CA GLY A 4 -21.49 -6.59 25.34
C GLY A 4 -21.13 -5.54 24.29
N ASP A 5 -20.00 -4.85 24.42
CA ASP A 5 -19.53 -3.93 23.38
C ASP A 5 -19.11 -4.71 22.14
N SER A 6 -19.38 -4.13 20.96
CA SER A 6 -19.05 -4.71 19.68
C SER A 6 -18.29 -3.71 18.83
N PHE A 7 -17.36 -4.21 17.99
CA PHE A 7 -16.57 -3.40 17.07
C PHE A 7 -16.29 -4.17 15.77
N LYS A 8 -15.95 -3.45 14.70
CA LYS A 8 -15.58 -4.05 13.44
C LYS A 8 -14.28 -4.83 13.59
N ALA A 9 -14.22 -6.01 13.03
CA ALA A 9 -13.05 -6.87 13.02
C ALA A 9 -12.91 -7.59 11.68
N GLY A 10 -11.72 -8.06 11.37
CA GLY A 10 -11.47 -8.81 10.15
C GLY A 10 -10.21 -9.64 10.25
N ILE A 11 -10.08 -10.60 9.35
CA ILE A 11 -8.90 -11.42 9.15
C ILE A 11 -8.09 -10.76 8.02
N ILE A 12 -6.81 -10.56 8.23
CA ILE A 12 -5.91 -10.02 7.19
C ILE A 12 -6.04 -10.84 5.92
N ASN A 13 -6.33 -10.18 4.81
CA ASN A 13 -6.62 -10.77 3.50
C ASN A 13 -7.78 -11.79 3.51
N GLY A 14 -8.65 -11.73 4.53
CA GLY A 14 -9.75 -12.64 4.75
C GLY A 14 -11.08 -11.94 5.02
N LYS A 15 -11.99 -12.66 5.64
CA LYS A 15 -13.34 -12.19 5.95
C LYS A 15 -13.35 -11.04 6.95
N GLN A 16 -14.39 -10.21 6.87
CA GLN A 16 -14.67 -9.13 7.81
C GLN A 16 -16.03 -9.34 8.49
N GLY A 17 -16.23 -8.70 9.63
CA GLY A 17 -17.47 -8.79 10.41
C GLY A 17 -17.38 -8.02 11.69
N VAL A 18 -17.92 -8.58 12.76
CA VAL A 18 -18.02 -7.95 14.07
C VAL A 18 -17.42 -8.86 15.14
N ALA A 19 -16.62 -8.28 16.03
CA ALA A 19 -16.20 -8.88 17.28
C ALA A 19 -17.08 -8.34 18.41
N THR A 20 -17.50 -9.20 19.32
CA THR A 20 -18.28 -8.85 20.52
C THR A 20 -17.56 -9.33 21.76
N ILE A 21 -17.44 -8.48 22.77
CA ILE A 21 -16.84 -8.83 24.07
C ILE A 21 -17.82 -9.67 24.85
N VAL A 22 -17.48 -10.94 25.09
CA VAL A 22 -18.35 -11.88 25.84
C VAL A 22 -17.95 -11.98 27.31
N SER A 23 -16.71 -11.65 27.66
CA SER A 23 -16.19 -11.57 29.02
C SER A 23 -15.12 -10.49 29.14
N ASP A 24 -15.03 -9.83 30.29
CA ASP A 24 -14.06 -8.78 30.62
C ASP A 24 -13.45 -8.94 32.03
N LEU A 25 -13.47 -10.16 32.59
CA LEU A 25 -13.04 -10.43 33.97
C LEU A 25 -11.50 -10.48 34.14
N ASP A 26 -10.83 -11.26 33.27
CA ASP A 26 -9.37 -11.48 33.27
C ASP A 26 -8.73 -11.17 31.91
N GLY A 27 -9.18 -10.10 31.27
CA GLY A 27 -8.89 -9.76 29.89
C GLY A 27 -10.19 -9.77 29.07
N PHE A 28 -10.08 -9.74 27.74
CA PHE A 28 -11.24 -9.77 26.86
C PHE A 28 -11.35 -11.11 26.16
N ASP A 29 -12.46 -11.84 26.43
CA ASP A 29 -12.89 -12.91 25.55
C ASP A 29 -13.77 -12.34 24.45
N LEU A 30 -13.48 -12.72 23.20
CA LEU A 30 -14.18 -12.21 22.02
C LEU A 30 -14.89 -13.33 21.27
N SER A 31 -16.12 -13.09 20.87
CA SER A 31 -16.78 -13.87 19.83
C SER A 31 -16.76 -13.11 18.51
N PHE A 32 -16.58 -13.84 17.39
CA PHE A 32 -16.49 -13.26 16.05
C PHE A 32 -17.63 -13.77 15.17
N ALA A 33 -18.29 -12.84 14.46
CA ALA A 33 -19.25 -13.13 13.42
C ALA A 33 -18.75 -12.51 12.11
N PHE A 34 -18.23 -13.36 11.20
CA PHE A 34 -17.75 -12.94 9.89
C PHE A 34 -18.83 -13.16 8.86
N ASP A 35 -19.43 -12.08 8.35
CA ASP A 35 -20.59 -12.07 7.45
C ASP A 35 -20.27 -11.52 6.06
N LYS A 36 -19.07 -10.98 5.86
CA LYS A 36 -18.63 -10.41 4.59
C LYS A 36 -17.33 -11.03 4.12
N ASP A 37 -17.20 -11.18 2.81
CA ASP A 37 -15.95 -11.59 2.19
C ASP A 37 -14.87 -10.51 2.32
N LYS A 38 -13.63 -10.88 1.99
CA LYS A 38 -12.51 -9.94 2.00
C LYS A 38 -12.78 -8.73 1.11
N SER A 39 -12.31 -7.56 1.53
CA SER A 39 -12.31 -6.37 0.68
C SER A 39 -11.42 -6.58 -0.53
N SER A 40 -11.96 -6.38 -1.73
CA SER A 40 -11.16 -6.38 -2.96
C SER A 40 -10.32 -5.11 -3.02
N LEU A 41 -9.04 -5.26 -3.31
CA LEU A 41 -8.16 -4.15 -3.66
C LEU A 41 -8.33 -3.81 -5.14
N TYR A 42 -8.01 -2.59 -5.53
CA TYR A 42 -8.00 -2.21 -6.93
C TYR A 42 -6.79 -2.84 -7.63
N PRO A 43 -6.91 -3.27 -8.91
CA PRO A 43 -5.80 -3.85 -9.67
C PRO A 43 -4.79 -2.74 -10.07
N LEU A 44 -4.28 -2.06 -9.06
CA LEU A 44 -3.36 -0.94 -9.16
C LEU A 44 -2.05 -1.30 -8.47
N THR A 45 -0.96 -1.28 -9.23
CA THR A 45 0.40 -1.35 -8.74
C THR A 45 1.01 0.05 -8.74
N LEU A 46 1.55 0.49 -7.61
CA LEU A 46 2.35 1.71 -7.54
C LEU A 46 3.84 1.33 -7.45
N ILE A 47 4.62 1.82 -8.39
CA ILE A 47 6.07 1.90 -8.26
C ILE A 47 6.37 3.28 -7.68
N VAL A 48 6.86 3.33 -6.45
CA VAL A 48 7.19 4.58 -5.77
C VAL A 48 8.66 4.59 -5.44
N ALA A 49 9.44 5.42 -6.14
CA ALA A 49 10.85 5.59 -5.83
C ALA A 49 11.03 6.07 -4.39
N GLN A 50 12.08 5.60 -3.73
CA GLN A 50 12.29 5.87 -2.32
C GLN A 50 12.48 7.36 -2.05
N VAL A 51 11.71 7.87 -1.10
CA VAL A 51 11.76 9.23 -0.58
C VAL A 51 12.08 9.19 0.91
N ARG A 52 12.18 10.37 1.55
CA ARG A 52 12.44 10.46 3.00
C ARG A 52 11.51 9.53 3.79
N PRO A 53 12.03 8.78 4.78
CA PRO A 53 11.25 7.77 5.51
C PRO A 53 9.93 8.30 6.09
N ILE A 54 9.91 9.53 6.60
CA ILE A 54 8.68 10.15 7.12
C ILE A 54 7.62 10.36 6.04
N CYS A 55 8.03 10.70 4.82
CA CYS A 55 7.13 10.84 3.67
C CYS A 55 6.67 9.46 3.18
N MET A 56 7.60 8.51 3.11
CA MET A 56 7.29 7.13 2.69
C MET A 56 6.26 6.48 3.63
N LYS A 57 6.38 6.64 4.95
CA LYS A 57 5.38 6.15 5.91
C LYS A 57 3.97 6.66 5.61
N ARG A 58 3.85 7.93 5.21
CA ARG A 58 2.56 8.51 4.82
C ARG A 58 2.05 7.91 3.52
N ILE A 59 2.92 7.80 2.50
CA ILE A 59 2.58 7.21 1.20
C ILE A 59 2.08 5.79 1.37
N LEU A 60 2.78 4.95 2.14
CA LEU A 60 2.39 3.57 2.40
C LEU A 60 1.00 3.49 3.04
N ARG A 61 0.76 4.25 4.11
CA ARG A 61 -0.54 4.28 4.78
C ARG A 61 -1.66 4.72 3.86
N GLU A 62 -1.46 5.81 3.13
CA GLU A 62 -2.46 6.39 2.23
C GLU A 62 -2.77 5.44 1.06
N ALA A 63 -1.74 4.84 0.45
CA ALA A 63 -1.91 3.91 -0.66
C ALA A 63 -2.77 2.70 -0.27
N VAL A 64 -2.48 2.09 0.89
CA VAL A 64 -3.31 0.98 1.40
C VAL A 64 -4.72 1.44 1.71
N SER A 65 -4.88 2.60 2.34
CA SER A 65 -6.21 3.16 2.66
C SER A 65 -7.04 3.45 1.41
N LEU A 66 -6.40 3.71 0.28
CA LEU A 66 -7.04 3.88 -1.03
C LEU A 66 -7.29 2.56 -1.77
N GLY A 67 -6.85 1.43 -1.21
CA GLY A 67 -7.09 0.11 -1.79
C GLY A 67 -6.12 -0.29 -2.90
N VAL A 68 -4.92 0.27 -2.93
CA VAL A 68 -3.85 -0.16 -3.86
C VAL A 68 -3.50 -1.62 -3.59
N GLU A 69 -3.40 -2.44 -4.63
CA GLU A 69 -3.11 -3.88 -4.49
C GLU A 69 -1.62 -4.12 -4.20
N ARG A 70 -0.73 -3.44 -4.92
CA ARG A 70 0.71 -3.68 -4.84
C ARG A 70 1.52 -2.38 -4.78
N LEU A 71 2.53 -2.37 -3.92
CA LEU A 71 3.51 -1.30 -3.79
C LEU A 71 4.90 -1.87 -4.09
N ILE A 72 5.62 -1.28 -5.02
CA ILE A 72 7.01 -1.65 -5.33
C ILE A 72 7.88 -0.42 -5.08
N LEU A 73 8.88 -0.57 -4.23
CA LEU A 73 9.71 0.51 -3.73
C LEU A 73 11.15 0.37 -4.23
N PRO A 74 11.46 0.85 -5.44
CA PRO A 74 12.82 0.79 -5.97
C PRO A 74 13.73 1.86 -5.36
N VAL A 75 15.02 1.55 -5.32
CA VAL A 75 16.07 2.55 -5.18
C VAL A 75 16.26 3.23 -6.53
N SER A 76 16.05 4.55 -6.60
CA SER A 76 16.29 5.32 -7.83
C SER A 76 17.70 5.90 -7.86
N ASP A 77 18.18 6.24 -9.06
CA ASP A 77 19.54 6.79 -9.27
C ASP A 77 19.77 8.08 -8.47
N LEU A 78 18.75 8.94 -8.41
CA LEU A 78 18.78 10.21 -7.68
C LEU A 78 18.29 10.09 -6.23
N GLY A 79 17.94 8.87 -5.80
CA GLY A 79 17.48 8.57 -4.45
C GLY A 79 18.61 8.63 -3.42
N GLU A 80 18.29 9.02 -2.19
CA GLU A 80 19.22 9.07 -1.07
C GLU A 80 19.37 7.68 -0.45
N LYS A 81 20.51 7.03 -0.66
CA LYS A 81 20.76 5.64 -0.22
C LYS A 81 20.66 5.45 1.30
N SER A 82 20.92 6.51 2.08
CA SER A 82 20.81 6.46 3.55
C SER A 82 19.39 6.20 4.04
N TYR A 83 18.37 6.43 3.22
CA TYR A 83 16.97 6.15 3.59
C TYR A 83 16.73 4.66 3.87
N LEU A 84 17.45 3.77 3.17
CA LEU A 84 17.38 2.32 3.41
C LEU A 84 17.89 1.90 4.79
N GLU A 85 18.70 2.75 5.42
CA GLU A 85 19.25 2.49 6.76
C GLU A 85 18.25 2.79 7.87
N SER A 86 17.07 3.36 7.54
CA SER A 86 16.04 3.68 8.53
C SER A 86 15.32 2.45 9.06
N ALA A 87 14.73 2.55 10.24
CA ALA A 87 13.89 1.51 10.85
C ALA A 87 12.73 1.08 9.94
N LEU A 88 12.26 1.99 9.09
CA LEU A 88 11.21 1.70 8.10
C LEU A 88 11.53 0.44 7.29
N TYR A 89 12.79 0.27 6.88
CA TYR A 89 13.23 -0.84 6.04
C TYR A 89 13.99 -1.91 6.82
N LYS A 90 14.90 -1.53 7.72
CA LYS A 90 15.72 -2.47 8.50
C LYS A 90 14.91 -3.31 9.50
N ASP A 91 13.92 -2.67 10.13
CA ASP A 91 13.09 -3.31 11.16
C ASP A 91 11.71 -3.72 10.59
N ASN A 92 11.52 -3.66 9.28
CA ASN A 92 10.27 -3.94 8.58
C ASN A 92 9.06 -3.14 9.13
N GLU A 93 9.31 -1.93 9.63
CA GLU A 93 8.25 -1.07 10.19
C GLU A 93 7.14 -0.80 9.15
N TYR A 94 7.46 -0.87 7.84
CA TYR A 94 6.49 -0.70 6.77
C TYR A 94 5.31 -1.69 6.86
N GLU A 95 5.52 -2.92 7.35
CA GLU A 95 4.44 -3.91 7.48
C GLU A 95 3.35 -3.45 8.46
N SER A 96 3.75 -2.89 9.60
CA SER A 96 2.79 -2.35 10.57
C SER A 96 2.04 -1.14 10.02
N ILE A 97 2.71 -0.31 9.21
CA ILE A 97 2.10 0.87 8.58
C ILE A 97 1.06 0.46 7.54
N LEU A 98 1.32 -0.59 6.76
CA LEU A 98 0.36 -1.14 5.80
C LEU A 98 -0.88 -1.66 6.53
N LEU A 99 -0.68 -2.38 7.63
CA LEU A 99 -1.79 -2.87 8.45
C LEU A 99 -2.61 -1.72 9.04
N ASP A 100 -1.95 -0.68 9.58
CA ASP A 100 -2.62 0.52 10.08
C ASP A 100 -3.46 1.21 8.99
N GLY A 101 -2.94 1.30 7.75
CA GLY A 101 -3.66 1.85 6.61
C GLY A 101 -4.94 1.06 6.28
N ALA A 102 -4.84 -0.27 6.27
CA ALA A 102 -5.99 -1.15 6.05
C ALA A 102 -7.03 -1.01 7.18
N MET A 103 -6.58 -0.99 8.43
CA MET A 103 -7.46 -0.78 9.59
C MET A 103 -8.16 0.58 9.54
N GLN A 104 -7.47 1.63 9.15
CA GLN A 104 -8.02 2.98 9.03
C GLN A 104 -9.14 3.07 7.98
N SER A 105 -8.99 2.39 6.86
CA SER A 105 -10.00 2.34 5.80
C SER A 105 -11.11 1.31 6.04
N GLY A 106 -10.91 0.41 7.00
CA GLY A 106 -11.80 -0.71 7.26
C GLY A 106 -11.70 -1.82 6.22
N PHE A 107 -10.60 -1.89 5.48
CA PHE A 107 -10.29 -2.99 4.57
C PHE A 107 -9.68 -4.17 5.33
N THR A 108 -9.96 -5.38 4.85
CA THR A 108 -9.23 -6.58 5.26
C THR A 108 -8.12 -6.92 4.27
N GLY A 109 -8.19 -6.43 3.04
CA GLY A 109 -7.11 -6.51 2.07
C GLY A 109 -5.96 -5.59 2.47
N VAL A 110 -4.74 -6.15 2.53
CA VAL A 110 -3.50 -5.41 2.79
C VAL A 110 -2.65 -5.47 1.54
N SER A 111 -2.14 -4.33 1.08
CA SER A 111 -1.29 -4.24 -0.11
C SER A 111 -0.04 -5.10 0.04
N GLU A 112 0.35 -5.80 -1.02
CA GLU A 112 1.67 -6.39 -1.13
C GLU A 112 2.72 -5.28 -1.23
N CYS A 113 3.83 -5.37 -0.47
CA CYS A 113 4.91 -4.40 -0.53
C CYS A 113 6.23 -5.12 -0.88
N ILE A 114 6.88 -4.68 -1.95
CA ILE A 114 8.11 -5.27 -2.48
C ILE A 114 9.19 -4.19 -2.49
N LEU A 115 10.35 -4.51 -1.90
CA LEU A 115 11.53 -3.68 -1.99
C LEU A 115 12.35 -4.12 -3.21
N ALA A 116 12.54 -3.24 -4.18
CA ALA A 116 13.31 -3.51 -5.38
C ALA A 116 14.68 -2.81 -5.33
N LYS A 117 15.71 -3.46 -5.85
CA LYS A 117 17.10 -2.96 -5.82
C LYS A 117 17.28 -1.70 -6.68
N ASN A 118 16.51 -1.60 -7.75
CA ASN A 118 16.55 -0.50 -8.72
C ASN A 118 15.20 -0.44 -9.49
N VAL A 119 15.08 0.55 -10.35
CA VAL A 119 13.86 0.78 -11.14
C VAL A 119 13.65 -0.31 -12.17
N GLU A 120 14.72 -0.84 -12.78
CA GLU A 120 14.62 -1.92 -13.75
C GLU A 120 14.04 -3.20 -13.14
N GLU A 121 14.48 -3.57 -11.93
CA GLU A 121 13.89 -4.71 -11.21
C GLU A 121 12.40 -4.46 -10.93
N ALA A 122 12.03 -3.26 -10.50
CA ALA A 122 10.62 -2.91 -10.26
C ALA A 122 9.77 -3.04 -11.53
N ILE A 123 10.27 -2.62 -12.68
CA ILE A 123 9.59 -2.74 -13.98
C ILE A 123 9.42 -4.21 -14.38
N MET A 124 10.40 -5.07 -14.11
CA MET A 124 10.31 -6.50 -14.40
C MET A 124 9.26 -7.25 -13.55
N LEU A 125 8.92 -6.71 -12.40
CA LEU A 125 7.93 -7.31 -11.48
C LEU A 125 6.48 -7.00 -11.86
N VAL A 126 6.23 -6.16 -12.88
CA VAL A 126 4.87 -5.73 -13.23
C VAL A 126 4.41 -6.32 -14.57
N ASP A 127 3.17 -6.84 -14.52
CA ASP A 127 2.46 -7.39 -15.68
C ASP A 127 1.05 -6.78 -15.74
N SER A 128 0.98 -5.47 -15.93
CA SER A 128 -0.27 -4.72 -16.01
C SER A 128 -0.62 -4.39 -17.46
N ASP A 129 -1.92 -4.26 -17.76
CA ASP A 129 -2.43 -3.88 -19.07
C ASP A 129 -1.94 -2.49 -19.49
N GLU A 130 -1.86 -1.57 -18.51
CA GLU A 130 -1.38 -0.21 -18.74
C GLU A 130 -0.24 0.12 -17.77
N LYS A 131 0.83 0.71 -18.30
CA LYS A 131 2.01 1.15 -17.55
C LYS A 131 2.20 2.65 -17.77
N LEU A 132 2.09 3.42 -16.71
CA LEU A 132 2.07 4.87 -16.73
C LEU A 132 3.22 5.42 -15.90
N LEU A 133 3.94 6.37 -16.45
CA LEU A 133 4.95 7.14 -15.75
C LEU A 133 4.41 8.55 -15.46
N LEU A 134 4.38 8.95 -14.20
CA LEU A 134 4.09 10.33 -13.84
C LEU A 134 5.35 11.17 -13.99
N ASP A 135 5.29 12.12 -14.90
CA ASP A 135 6.34 13.09 -15.14
C ASP A 135 5.73 14.42 -15.55
N ASN A 136 6.51 15.51 -15.39
CA ASN A 136 6.12 16.87 -15.72
C ASN A 136 6.76 17.37 -17.04
N VAL A 137 7.13 16.44 -17.92
CA VAL A 137 7.74 16.78 -19.21
C VAL A 137 6.74 17.37 -20.20
N ILE A 138 7.25 18.17 -21.14
CA ILE A 138 6.46 18.75 -22.22
C ILE A 138 5.90 17.63 -23.09
N GLY A 139 4.58 17.64 -23.35
CA GLY A 139 3.89 16.64 -24.16
C GLY A 139 3.30 15.46 -23.38
N ALA A 140 3.47 15.44 -22.05
CA ALA A 140 2.77 14.47 -21.20
C ALA A 140 1.23 14.61 -21.39
N LYS A 141 0.55 13.45 -21.41
CA LYS A 141 -0.91 13.40 -21.48
C LYS A 141 -1.51 13.53 -20.08
N ALA A 142 -2.65 14.22 -19.97
CA ALA A 142 -3.38 14.23 -18.72
C ALA A 142 -3.91 12.82 -18.38
N LEU A 143 -3.73 12.37 -17.15
CA LEU A 143 -4.21 11.06 -16.67
C LEU A 143 -5.72 10.90 -16.91
N SER A 144 -6.49 11.98 -16.72
CA SER A 144 -7.95 12.01 -16.96
C SER A 144 -8.37 11.79 -18.44
N SER A 145 -7.43 11.85 -19.38
CA SER A 145 -7.69 11.58 -20.80
C SER A 145 -7.57 10.09 -21.18
N LEU A 146 -7.15 9.24 -20.27
CA LEU A 146 -6.94 7.82 -20.50
C LEU A 146 -8.19 7.02 -20.11
N ASP A 147 -8.53 6.02 -20.91
CA ASP A 147 -9.54 5.04 -20.55
C ASP A 147 -8.87 3.84 -19.87
N LEU A 148 -9.03 3.77 -18.56
CA LEU A 148 -8.46 2.75 -17.69
C LEU A 148 -9.51 1.77 -17.13
N ASN A 149 -10.75 1.87 -17.61
CA ASN A 149 -11.84 1.04 -17.12
C ASN A 149 -11.59 -0.46 -17.34
N GLY A 150 -11.68 -1.23 -16.27
CA GLY A 150 -11.53 -2.70 -16.30
C GLY A 150 -10.10 -3.19 -16.55
N LYS A 151 -9.12 -2.29 -16.54
CA LYS A 151 -7.71 -2.63 -16.76
C LYS A 151 -6.95 -2.67 -15.44
N SER A 152 -5.93 -3.51 -15.39
CA SER A 152 -4.87 -3.43 -14.40
C SER A 152 -3.89 -2.33 -14.78
N VAL A 153 -3.46 -1.54 -13.80
CA VAL A 153 -2.62 -0.36 -14.03
C VAL A 153 -1.38 -0.39 -13.16
N THR A 154 -0.24 -0.11 -13.76
CA THR A 154 0.97 0.25 -13.02
C THR A 154 1.22 1.74 -13.18
N LEU A 155 1.41 2.44 -12.06
CA LEU A 155 1.72 3.85 -12.02
C LEU A 155 3.08 4.06 -11.34
N ALA A 156 4.05 4.62 -12.07
CA ALA A 156 5.38 4.92 -11.53
C ALA A 156 5.49 6.39 -11.12
N ILE A 157 5.98 6.63 -9.92
CA ILE A 157 6.14 7.94 -9.28
C ILE A 157 7.60 8.10 -8.85
N GLY A 158 8.26 9.13 -9.38
CA GLY A 158 9.67 9.42 -9.11
C GLY A 158 9.93 9.99 -7.71
N PRO A 159 11.21 10.07 -7.31
CA PRO A 159 11.63 10.76 -6.11
C PRO A 159 11.53 12.29 -6.27
N GLU A 160 11.89 13.04 -5.23
CA GLU A 160 11.81 14.51 -5.23
C GLU A 160 12.61 15.18 -6.38
N ARG A 161 13.64 14.50 -6.88
CA ARG A 161 14.49 14.97 -7.98
C ARG A 161 14.06 14.47 -9.37
N GLY A 162 12.93 13.73 -9.44
CA GLY A 162 12.46 13.11 -10.66
C GLY A 162 13.28 11.87 -11.07
N TRP A 163 13.00 11.38 -12.26
CA TRP A 163 13.67 10.27 -12.89
C TRP A 163 14.92 10.73 -13.65
N THR A 164 15.89 9.86 -13.81
CA THR A 164 17.00 10.08 -14.77
C THR A 164 16.54 9.67 -16.17
N GLU A 165 17.26 10.15 -17.22
CA GLU A 165 16.99 9.73 -18.61
C GLU A 165 17.16 8.22 -18.80
N ARG A 166 17.98 7.58 -17.95
CA ARG A 166 18.20 6.15 -17.99
C ARG A 166 17.01 5.36 -17.41
N GLU A 167 16.42 5.85 -16.35
CA GLU A 167 15.26 5.26 -15.69
C GLU A 167 14.00 5.44 -16.52
#